data_ed11551da1074a5142f13f7d67d8e3ab
#
_entry.id   ed11551da1074a5142f13f7d67d8e3ab
#
_cell.length_a   1.000
_cell.length_b   1.000
_cell.length_c   1.000
_cell.angle_alpha   90.00
_cell.angle_beta   90.00
_cell.angle_gamma   90.00
#
_symmetry.space_group_name_H-M   'P 1'
#
loop_
_entity.id
_entity.type
_entity.pdbx_description
1 polymer ?
#
loop_
_entity_poly.entity_id
_entity_poly.type
_entity_poly.pdbx_seq_one_letter_code
_entity_poly.pdbx_strand_id
1 'polypeptide(L)'
;MGRKNINKGKNLADQIRALLGSAICLLLFFAGMGLSYLILSVNDNYTKGVVLIIHASVHLILMILAVVFTFIDQKRMLKQGKCIWLTENRTIIVWKFAVSTLVLALVLEALFLFINIAAAMDFLGRI
;
A
#
# COMPACT_ATOMS: atom_id res chain seq x y z
N MET A 1 -15.24 -26.96 19.89
CA MET A 1 -14.62 -26.39 18.74
C MET A 1 -13.19 -26.84 18.49
N GLY A 2 -13.01 -28.13 18.39
CA GLY A 2 -11.71 -28.71 18.09
C GLY A 2 -11.11 -28.19 16.79
N ARG A 3 -11.97 -27.81 15.84
CA ARG A 3 -11.53 -27.31 14.54
C ARG A 3 -10.69 -26.03 14.68
N LYS A 4 -11.08 -25.11 15.57
CA LYS A 4 -10.34 -23.87 15.80
C LYS A 4 -8.97 -24.15 16.44
N ASN A 5 -8.92 -25.11 17.34
CA ASN A 5 -7.67 -25.47 18.01
C ASN A 5 -6.69 -26.11 17.04
N ILE A 6 -7.18 -26.97 16.15
CA ILE A 6 -6.35 -27.68 15.19
C ILE A 6 -5.68 -26.70 14.22
N ASN A 7 -6.39 -25.66 13.82
CA ASN A 7 -5.93 -24.73 12.80
C ASN A 7 -5.29 -23.46 13.36
N LYS A 8 -5.05 -23.41 14.67
CA LYS A 8 -4.54 -22.20 15.33
C LYS A 8 -3.24 -21.68 14.71
N GLY A 9 -2.28 -22.57 14.45
CA GLY A 9 -1.01 -22.19 13.85
C GLY A 9 -1.17 -21.68 12.42
N LYS A 10 -2.00 -22.36 11.62
CA LYS A 10 -2.28 -21.95 10.24
C LYS A 10 -2.99 -20.61 10.20
N ASN A 11 -3.94 -20.39 11.10
CA ASN A 11 -4.68 -19.13 11.14
C ASN A 11 -3.77 -17.97 11.53
N LEU A 12 -2.82 -18.19 12.42
CA LEU A 12 -1.85 -17.17 12.77
C LEU A 12 -0.98 -16.79 11.56
N ALA A 13 -0.50 -17.77 10.81
CA ALA A 13 0.28 -17.53 9.60
C ALA A 13 -0.53 -16.76 8.57
N ASP A 14 -1.80 -17.10 8.40
CA ASP A 14 -2.68 -16.40 7.45
C ASP A 14 -2.94 -14.95 7.88
N GLN A 15 -3.11 -14.71 9.18
CA GLN A 15 -3.27 -13.36 9.69
C GLN A 15 -2.01 -12.52 9.47
N ILE A 16 -0.85 -13.09 9.73
CA ILE A 16 0.42 -12.43 9.49
C ILE A 16 0.56 -12.10 8.00
N ARG A 17 0.18 -13.04 7.12
CA ARG A 17 0.20 -12.82 5.68
C ARG A 17 -0.68 -11.63 5.27
N ALA A 18 -1.90 -11.54 5.82
CA ALA A 18 -2.81 -10.46 5.52
C ALA A 18 -2.24 -9.10 5.95
N LEU A 19 -1.72 -9.04 7.19
CA LEU A 19 -1.11 -7.82 7.71
C LEU A 19 0.16 -7.45 6.96
N LEU A 20 0.94 -8.46 6.57
CA LEU A 20 2.17 -8.24 5.82
C LEU A 20 1.88 -7.66 4.44
N GLY A 21 0.82 -8.13 3.77
CA GLY A 21 0.40 -7.56 2.49
C GLY A 21 0.11 -6.08 2.58
N SER A 22 -0.63 -5.66 3.62
CA SER A 22 -0.90 -4.25 3.86
C SER A 22 0.37 -3.46 4.20
N ALA A 23 1.26 -4.05 4.99
CA ALA A 23 2.53 -3.43 5.34
C ALA A 23 3.41 -3.23 4.09
N ILE A 24 3.41 -4.20 3.18
CA ILE A 24 4.17 -4.10 1.92
C ILE A 24 3.64 -2.92 1.09
N CYS A 25 2.34 -2.70 1.04
CA CYS A 25 1.77 -1.56 0.33
C CYS A 25 2.25 -0.23 0.93
N LEU A 26 2.29 -0.12 2.27
CA LEU A 26 2.83 1.07 2.92
C LEU A 26 4.32 1.24 2.64
N LEU A 27 5.09 0.16 2.67
CA LEU A 27 6.51 0.22 2.36
C LEU A 27 6.75 0.68 0.92
N LEU A 28 5.92 0.23 -0.01
CA LEU A 28 6.00 0.68 -1.39
C LEU A 28 5.73 2.18 -1.50
N PHE A 29 4.76 2.69 -0.74
CA PHE A 29 4.49 4.11 -0.67
C PHE A 29 5.72 4.88 -0.17
N PHE A 30 6.32 4.45 0.93
CA PHE A 30 7.51 5.12 1.49
C PHE A 30 8.71 5.03 0.56
N ALA A 31 8.87 3.91 -0.14
CA ALA A 31 9.93 3.79 -1.15
C ALA A 31 9.74 4.83 -2.26
N GLY A 32 8.51 5.05 -2.70
CA GLY A 32 8.19 6.09 -3.67
C GLY A 32 8.53 7.48 -3.18
N MET A 33 8.24 7.78 -1.90
CA MET A 33 8.61 9.05 -1.29
C MET A 33 10.13 9.26 -1.28
N GLY A 34 10.87 8.23 -0.90
CA GLY A 34 12.33 8.30 -0.89
C GLY A 34 12.91 8.57 -2.27
N LEU A 35 12.36 7.92 -3.28
CA LEU A 35 12.79 8.13 -4.65
C LEU A 35 12.47 9.55 -5.14
N SER A 36 11.31 10.08 -4.78
CA SER A 36 10.97 11.48 -5.07
C SER A 36 11.97 12.44 -4.44
N TYR A 37 12.36 12.16 -3.21
CA TYR A 37 13.37 12.98 -2.53
C TYR A 37 14.69 12.97 -3.29
N LEU A 38 15.10 11.81 -3.81
CA LEU A 38 16.32 11.72 -4.61
C LEU A 38 16.20 12.49 -5.93
N ILE A 39 15.02 12.47 -6.56
CA ILE A 39 14.78 13.23 -7.78
C ILE A 39 14.93 14.72 -7.52
N LEU A 40 14.49 15.20 -6.37
CA LEU A 40 14.62 16.61 -6.01
C LEU A 40 16.07 17.06 -5.86
N SER A 41 17.01 16.14 -5.70
CA SER A 41 18.43 16.48 -5.60
C SER A 41 19.09 16.79 -6.95
N VAL A 42 18.38 16.53 -8.07
CA VAL A 42 18.88 16.85 -9.41
C VAL A 42 18.83 18.36 -9.61
N ASN A 43 19.87 18.94 -10.21
CA ASN A 43 19.99 20.39 -10.34
C ASN A 43 19.17 20.98 -11.49
N ASP A 44 18.89 20.21 -12.54
CA ASP A 44 18.18 20.70 -13.71
C ASP A 44 16.65 20.70 -13.48
N ASN A 45 16.04 21.88 -13.55
CA ASN A 45 14.60 22.01 -13.29
C ASN A 45 13.74 21.25 -14.30
N TYR A 46 14.13 21.23 -15.57
CA TYR A 46 13.37 20.48 -16.58
C TYR A 46 13.41 19.01 -16.27
N THR A 47 14.58 18.46 -15.98
CA THR A 47 14.75 17.04 -15.66
C THR A 47 13.97 16.68 -14.40
N LYS A 48 14.04 17.51 -13.34
CA LYS A 48 13.25 17.30 -12.13
C LYS A 48 11.76 17.19 -12.43
N GLY A 49 11.24 18.16 -13.18
CA GLY A 49 9.80 18.22 -13.48
C GLY A 49 9.34 17.00 -14.26
N VAL A 50 10.04 16.66 -15.33
CA VAL A 50 9.69 15.52 -16.18
C VAL A 50 9.79 14.20 -15.42
N VAL A 51 10.89 14.00 -14.68
CA VAL A 51 11.11 12.75 -13.95
C VAL A 51 10.11 12.62 -12.82
N LEU A 52 9.74 13.71 -12.13
CA LEU A 52 8.71 13.66 -11.10
C LEU A 52 7.36 13.22 -11.66
N ILE A 53 6.97 13.72 -12.83
CA ILE A 53 5.72 13.33 -13.46
C ILE A 53 5.74 11.84 -13.81
N ILE A 54 6.82 11.37 -14.44
CA ILE A 54 6.97 9.98 -14.82
C ILE A 54 6.95 9.09 -13.57
N HIS A 55 7.71 9.45 -12.55
CA HIS A 55 7.77 8.71 -11.30
C HIS A 55 6.40 8.65 -10.62
N ALA A 56 5.70 9.78 -10.52
CA ALA A 56 4.39 9.83 -9.89
C ALA A 56 3.39 8.93 -10.62
N SER A 57 3.41 8.96 -11.96
CA SER A 57 2.50 8.14 -12.77
C SER A 57 2.79 6.65 -12.61
N VAL A 58 4.05 6.24 -12.71
CA VAL A 58 4.45 4.84 -12.57
C VAL A 58 4.14 4.35 -11.15
N HIS A 59 4.47 5.16 -10.14
CA HIS A 59 4.23 4.80 -8.76
C HIS A 59 2.75 4.64 -8.46
N LEU A 60 1.90 5.52 -9.02
CA LEU A 60 0.45 5.40 -8.86
C LEU A 60 -0.06 4.07 -9.42
N ILE A 61 0.39 3.69 -10.62
CA ILE A 61 -0.02 2.44 -11.24
C ILE A 61 0.41 1.26 -10.36
N LEU A 62 1.65 1.26 -9.89
CA LEU A 62 2.16 0.20 -9.02
C LEU A 62 1.39 0.11 -7.72
N MET A 63 1.05 1.25 -7.11
CA MET A 63 0.28 1.29 -5.87
C MET A 63 -1.12 0.75 -6.07
N ILE A 64 -1.80 1.14 -7.14
CA ILE A 64 -3.14 0.65 -7.43
C ILE A 64 -3.12 -0.86 -7.61
N LEU A 65 -2.16 -1.39 -8.39
CA LEU A 65 -2.05 -2.83 -8.61
C LEU A 65 -1.75 -3.56 -7.30
N ALA A 66 -0.81 -3.04 -6.51
CA ALA A 66 -0.43 -3.67 -5.23
C ALA A 66 -1.62 -3.70 -4.27
N VAL A 67 -2.35 -2.59 -4.15
CA VAL A 67 -3.50 -2.52 -3.24
C VAL A 67 -4.64 -3.43 -3.72
N VAL A 68 -4.93 -3.43 -5.01
CA VAL A 68 -6.01 -4.26 -5.56
C VAL A 68 -5.70 -5.74 -5.35
N PHE A 69 -4.49 -6.19 -5.71
CA PHE A 69 -4.13 -7.60 -5.53
C PHE A 69 -4.11 -7.99 -4.06
N THR A 70 -3.60 -7.13 -3.19
CA THR A 70 -3.57 -7.39 -1.75
C THR A 70 -5.00 -7.48 -1.20
N PHE A 71 -5.89 -6.60 -1.61
CA PHE A 71 -7.28 -6.62 -1.17
C PHE A 71 -7.98 -7.91 -1.63
N ILE A 72 -7.78 -8.31 -2.88
CA ILE A 72 -8.36 -9.54 -3.41
C ILE A 72 -7.86 -10.75 -2.62
N ASP A 73 -6.57 -10.80 -2.33
CA ASP A 73 -5.97 -11.89 -1.55
C ASP A 73 -6.57 -11.93 -0.14
N GLN A 74 -6.65 -10.78 0.53
CA GLN A 74 -7.21 -10.69 1.88
C GLN A 74 -8.68 -11.10 1.91
N LYS A 75 -9.45 -10.65 0.93
CA LYS A 75 -10.87 -11.00 0.84
C LYS A 75 -11.05 -12.49 0.59
N ARG A 76 -10.20 -13.08 -0.25
CA ARG A 76 -10.22 -14.52 -0.50
C ARG A 76 -9.90 -15.30 0.77
N MET A 77 -8.89 -14.86 1.51
CA MET A 77 -8.51 -15.50 2.77
C MET A 77 -9.67 -15.43 3.78
N LEU A 78 -10.35 -14.31 3.86
CA LEU A 78 -11.51 -14.17 4.75
C LEU A 78 -12.64 -15.11 4.36
N LYS A 79 -12.96 -15.22 3.07
CA LYS A 79 -13.99 -16.13 2.58
C LYS A 79 -13.66 -17.59 2.86
N GLN A 80 -12.40 -17.96 2.80
CA GLN A 80 -11.95 -19.31 3.09
C GLN A 80 -11.82 -19.59 4.58
N GLY A 81 -12.10 -18.60 5.42
CA GLY A 81 -11.98 -18.74 6.87
C GLY A 81 -10.54 -18.80 7.36
N LYS A 82 -9.58 -18.48 6.51
CA LYS A 82 -8.16 -18.58 6.87
C LYS A 82 -7.71 -17.56 7.90
N CYS A 83 -8.40 -16.43 7.97
CA CYS A 83 -8.07 -15.41 8.96
C CYS A 83 -8.78 -15.60 10.29
N ILE A 84 -9.54 -16.67 10.45
CA ILE A 84 -10.22 -16.99 11.71
C ILE A 84 -9.17 -17.44 12.71
N TRP A 85 -9.12 -16.77 13.84
CA TRP A 85 -8.20 -17.14 14.89
C TRP A 85 -8.95 -17.70 16.08
N LEU A 86 -8.98 -16.99 17.18
CA LEU A 86 -9.58 -17.49 18.41
C LEU A 86 -11.10 -17.33 18.41
N THR A 87 -11.59 -16.26 17.83
CA THR A 87 -13.01 -15.95 17.76
C THR A 87 -13.32 -15.28 16.43
N GLU A 88 -14.60 -15.33 16.04
CA GLU A 88 -15.05 -14.66 14.81
C GLU A 88 -14.84 -13.14 14.89
N ASN A 89 -15.06 -12.56 16.06
CA ASN A 89 -14.85 -11.13 16.26
C ASN A 89 -13.42 -10.72 15.98
N ARG A 90 -12.46 -11.55 16.38
CA ARG A 90 -11.05 -11.27 16.17
C ARG A 90 -10.68 -11.33 14.69
N THR A 91 -11.24 -12.26 13.95
CA THR A 91 -11.06 -12.36 12.50
C THR A 91 -11.51 -11.08 11.81
N ILE A 92 -12.70 -10.61 12.17
CA ILE A 92 -13.26 -9.39 11.61
C ILE A 92 -12.37 -8.20 11.92
N ILE A 93 -11.85 -8.11 13.14
CA ILE A 93 -10.96 -7.01 13.55
C ILE A 93 -9.69 -7.01 12.71
N VAL A 94 -9.05 -8.16 12.55
CA VAL A 94 -7.83 -8.27 11.74
C VAL A 94 -8.09 -7.86 10.29
N TRP A 95 -9.18 -8.36 9.70
CA TRP A 95 -9.54 -8.02 8.33
C TRP A 95 -9.81 -6.53 8.17
N LYS A 96 -10.58 -5.94 9.10
CA LYS A 96 -10.86 -4.50 9.07
C LYS A 96 -9.59 -3.68 9.19
N PHE A 97 -8.68 -4.09 10.06
CA PHE A 97 -7.41 -3.40 10.22
C PHE A 97 -6.59 -3.46 8.93
N ALA A 98 -6.49 -4.62 8.32
CA ALA A 98 -5.74 -4.80 7.09
C ALA A 98 -6.32 -3.95 5.95
N VAL A 99 -7.65 -3.96 5.79
CA VAL A 99 -8.32 -3.17 4.75
C VAL A 99 -8.19 -1.67 5.04
N SER A 100 -8.31 -1.26 6.30
CA SER A 100 -8.12 0.14 6.68
C SER A 100 -6.73 0.62 6.34
N THR A 101 -5.72 -0.22 6.51
CA THR A 101 -4.34 0.09 6.15
C THR A 101 -4.21 0.27 4.63
N LEU A 102 -4.90 -0.55 3.82
CA LEU A 102 -4.90 -0.38 2.37
C LEU A 102 -5.56 0.95 1.96
N VAL A 103 -6.68 1.29 2.61
CA VAL A 103 -7.36 2.57 2.34
C VAL A 103 -6.44 3.74 2.70
N LEU A 104 -5.76 3.64 3.85
CA LEU A 104 -4.78 4.66 4.24
C LEU A 104 -3.67 4.79 3.19
N ALA A 105 -3.15 3.68 2.69
CA ALA A 105 -2.12 3.72 1.65
C ALA A 105 -2.62 4.44 0.39
N LEU A 106 -3.85 4.19 -0.03
CA LEU A 106 -4.42 4.88 -1.19
C LEU A 106 -4.62 6.38 -0.94
N VAL A 107 -5.07 6.77 0.24
CA VAL A 107 -5.25 8.18 0.59
C VAL A 107 -3.90 8.90 0.59
N LEU A 108 -2.89 8.29 1.20
CA LEU A 108 -1.53 8.84 1.20
C LEU A 108 -0.98 8.95 -0.22
N GLU A 109 -1.24 7.96 -1.06
CA GLU A 109 -0.80 7.99 -2.45
C GLU A 109 -1.46 9.12 -3.23
N ALA A 110 -2.75 9.37 -3.01
CA ALA A 110 -3.45 10.47 -3.67
C ALA A 110 -2.83 11.82 -3.27
N LEU A 111 -2.55 12.01 -2.00
CA LEU A 111 -1.89 13.23 -1.51
C LEU A 111 -0.49 13.37 -2.09
N PHE A 112 0.25 12.28 -2.12
CA PHE A 112 1.61 12.24 -2.65
C PHE A 112 1.63 12.56 -4.13
N LEU A 113 0.69 12.00 -4.90
CA LEU A 113 0.55 12.29 -6.32
C LEU A 113 0.30 13.77 -6.55
N PHE A 114 -0.62 14.36 -5.78
CA PHE A 114 -0.93 15.78 -5.89
C PHE A 114 0.31 16.64 -5.61
N ILE A 115 1.04 16.33 -4.54
CA ILE A 115 2.24 17.08 -4.16
C ILE A 115 3.32 16.97 -5.25
N ASN A 116 3.53 15.76 -5.79
CA ASN A 116 4.54 15.54 -6.82
C ASN A 116 4.21 16.28 -8.12
N ILE A 117 2.95 16.25 -8.54
CA ILE A 117 2.52 16.95 -9.74
C ILE A 117 2.63 18.45 -9.56
N ALA A 118 2.21 18.97 -8.40
CA ALA A 118 2.33 20.38 -8.09
C ALA A 118 3.79 20.84 -8.12
N ALA A 119 4.68 20.05 -7.52
CA ALA A 119 6.12 20.34 -7.53
C ALA A 119 6.68 20.30 -8.96
N ALA A 120 6.28 19.29 -9.73
CA ALA A 120 6.74 19.17 -11.13
C ALA A 120 6.31 20.36 -11.97
N MET A 121 5.07 20.81 -11.82
CA MET A 121 4.56 21.98 -12.52
C MET A 121 5.32 23.24 -12.14
N ASP A 122 5.66 23.37 -10.84
CA ASP A 122 6.45 24.50 -10.38
C ASP A 122 7.84 24.51 -11.03
N PHE A 123 8.53 23.36 -11.04
CA PHE A 123 9.85 23.26 -11.67
C PHE A 123 9.80 23.53 -13.17
N LEU A 124 8.81 23.00 -13.86
CA LEU A 124 8.66 23.23 -15.29
C LEU A 124 8.32 24.68 -15.59
N GLY A 125 7.57 25.34 -14.71
CA GLY A 125 7.22 26.75 -14.87
C GLY A 125 8.40 27.69 -14.69
N ARG A 126 9.50 27.23 -14.11
CA ARG A 126 10.72 28.04 -13.92
C ARG A 126 11.65 28.03 -15.13
N ILE A 127 11.32 27.24 -16.14
CA ILE A 127 12.09 27.18 -17.38
C ILE A 127 11.67 28.37 -18.26
#